data_b4772ef559c32e8737bdf72f48a343ad
#
_entry.id   b4772ef559c32e8737bdf72f48a343ad
#
_cell.length_a   1.000
_cell.length_b   1.000
_cell.length_c   1.000
_cell.angle_alpha   90.00
_cell.angle_beta   90.00
_cell.angle_gamma   90.00
#
_symmetry.space_group_name_H-M   'P 1'
#
loop_
_entity.id
_entity.type
_entity.pdbx_description
1 polymer ?
#
loop_
_entity_poly.entity_id
_entity_poly.type
_entity_poly.pdbx_seq_one_letter_code
_entity_poly.pdbx_strand_id
1 'polypeptide(L)'
;MKKLFLTMLIALLCTGGIYSQPASSETRVQRVISIKNGNLSGILRTIQALLPNTSVLVTNSDLEHLILSGPKDAVAGFEEIIKQLDVMPVTKKNIETTVYMVVASAQSASGPALPAELDPVVKQLKGVFSYKGFRLLDSFVLRSRDTEKGDTNGFVPPLDTNVPASAKITYQFRYSRVSLDGSETNRVIRYDNLKLGIKVPVASGGGFNYMDAGISTDVDVPEGKKVVVGKTSAIEGADSALILVISAKVVD
;
A
#
# COMPACT_ATOMS: atom_id res chain seq x y z
N MET A 1 -71.91 -14.81 56.07
CA MET A 1 -71.88 -14.42 54.65
C MET A 1 -70.52 -13.81 54.17
N LYS A 2 -69.61 -13.50 55.04
CA LYS A 2 -68.28 -12.92 54.62
C LYS A 2 -67.21 -13.97 54.28
N LYS A 3 -67.36 -15.23 54.63
CA LYS A 3 -66.35 -16.26 54.39
C LYS A 3 -66.54 -17.02 53.05
N LEU A 4 -67.71 -16.93 52.42
CA LEU A 4 -68.00 -17.60 51.14
C LEU A 4 -67.52 -16.80 49.92
N PHE A 5 -67.29 -15.49 50.06
CA PHE A 5 -66.79 -14.64 48.99
C PHE A 5 -65.27 -14.69 48.80
N LEU A 6 -64.55 -15.12 49.85
CA LEU A 6 -63.08 -15.14 49.80
C LEU A 6 -62.53 -16.42 49.11
N THR A 7 -63.32 -17.49 49.11
CA THR A 7 -62.94 -18.78 48.46
C THR A 7 -63.18 -18.75 46.96
N MET A 8 -64.08 -17.88 46.46
CA MET A 8 -64.39 -17.78 45.02
C MET A 8 -63.40 -16.87 44.26
N LEU A 9 -62.69 -16.00 44.98
CA LEU A 9 -61.70 -15.08 44.36
C LEU A 9 -60.33 -15.73 44.09
N ILE A 10 -60.02 -16.86 44.80
CA ILE A 10 -58.74 -17.56 44.65
C ILE A 10 -58.75 -18.57 43.49
N ALA A 11 -59.94 -19.03 43.06
CA ALA A 11 -60.09 -19.99 41.95
C ALA A 11 -59.97 -19.37 40.56
N LEU A 12 -60.01 -18.04 40.42
CA LEU A 12 -60.00 -17.36 39.13
C LEU A 12 -58.59 -16.94 38.67
N LEU A 13 -57.56 -17.18 39.45
CA LEU A 13 -56.18 -16.73 39.16
C LEU A 13 -55.26 -17.84 38.62
N CYS A 14 -55.74 -19.05 38.39
CA CYS A 14 -54.92 -20.21 37.94
C CYS A 14 -55.12 -20.61 36.47
N THR A 15 -55.80 -19.82 35.65
CA THR A 15 -55.92 -20.08 34.19
C THR A 15 -55.05 -19.16 33.37
N GLY A 16 -53.85 -18.81 33.88
CA GLY A 16 -52.78 -18.25 33.05
C GLY A 16 -52.25 -19.36 32.15
N GLY A 17 -52.83 -19.51 30.97
CA GLY A 17 -52.34 -20.42 29.95
C GLY A 17 -50.86 -20.10 29.66
N ILE A 18 -49.98 -21.03 29.96
CA ILE A 18 -48.61 -21.04 29.48
C ILE A 18 -48.71 -21.19 27.95
N TYR A 19 -48.78 -20.08 27.22
CA TYR A 19 -48.47 -20.09 25.79
C TYR A 19 -46.98 -20.42 25.67
N SER A 20 -46.65 -21.73 25.71
CA SER A 20 -45.38 -22.21 25.20
C SER A 20 -45.37 -21.89 23.72
N GLN A 21 -44.70 -20.80 23.34
CA GLN A 21 -44.33 -20.60 21.95
C GLN A 21 -43.57 -21.86 21.51
N PRO A 22 -43.99 -22.52 20.43
CA PRO A 22 -43.19 -23.58 19.87
C PRO A 22 -41.85 -22.93 19.50
N ALA A 23 -40.79 -23.28 20.21
CA ALA A 23 -39.44 -22.99 19.74
C ALA A 23 -39.38 -23.63 18.35
N SER A 24 -39.38 -22.82 17.31
CA SER A 24 -39.11 -23.28 15.96
C SER A 24 -37.75 -23.95 16.02
N SER A 25 -37.75 -25.27 16.04
CA SER A 25 -36.53 -26.06 15.95
C SER A 25 -35.97 -25.85 14.55
N GLU A 26 -35.31 -24.72 14.35
CA GLU A 26 -34.56 -24.48 13.10
C GLU A 26 -33.60 -25.64 12.95
N THR A 27 -33.79 -26.44 11.91
CA THR A 27 -32.92 -27.57 11.60
C THR A 27 -31.52 -27.05 11.38
N ARG A 28 -30.65 -27.26 12.38
CA ARG A 28 -29.23 -26.93 12.25
C ARG A 28 -28.54 -27.98 11.40
N VAL A 29 -27.76 -27.52 10.45
CA VAL A 29 -26.96 -28.38 9.59
C VAL A 29 -25.49 -28.04 9.75
N GLN A 30 -24.64 -29.00 9.44
CA GLN A 30 -23.19 -28.80 9.37
C GLN A 30 -22.72 -29.11 7.94
N ARG A 31 -21.87 -28.26 7.42
CA ARG A 31 -21.25 -28.41 6.10
C ARG A 31 -19.74 -28.21 6.21
N VAL A 32 -19.01 -29.06 5.51
CA VAL A 32 -17.56 -28.94 5.32
C VAL A 32 -17.32 -28.46 3.91
N ILE A 33 -16.62 -27.35 3.77
CA ILE A 33 -16.31 -26.72 2.49
C ILE A 33 -14.79 -26.70 2.32
N SER A 34 -14.31 -27.32 1.28
CA SER A 34 -12.89 -27.28 0.89
C SER A 34 -12.60 -26.01 0.10
N ILE A 35 -11.60 -25.26 0.52
CA ILE A 35 -11.07 -24.09 -0.21
C ILE A 35 -9.95 -24.60 -1.11
N LYS A 36 -10.08 -24.37 -2.41
CA LYS A 36 -9.12 -24.88 -3.41
C LYS A 36 -8.20 -23.83 -3.97
N ASN A 37 -8.69 -22.63 -4.14
CA ASN A 37 -8.01 -21.56 -4.86
C ASN A 37 -7.77 -20.32 -4.00
N GLY A 38 -8.72 -20.01 -3.11
CA GLY A 38 -8.70 -18.79 -2.31
C GLY A 38 -7.79 -18.87 -1.08
N ASN A 39 -7.48 -17.70 -0.53
CA ASN A 39 -6.79 -17.61 0.76
C ASN A 39 -7.76 -17.91 1.90
N LEU A 40 -7.65 -19.07 2.53
CA LEU A 40 -8.49 -19.52 3.64
C LEU A 40 -8.62 -18.45 4.75
N SER A 41 -7.51 -17.84 5.17
CA SER A 41 -7.52 -16.82 6.23
C SER A 41 -8.26 -15.54 5.82
N GLY A 42 -8.16 -15.16 4.54
CA GLY A 42 -8.90 -14.03 3.97
C GLY A 42 -10.40 -14.29 3.91
N ILE A 43 -10.79 -15.46 3.38
CA ILE A 43 -12.19 -15.91 3.31
C ILE A 43 -12.79 -15.97 4.70
N LEU A 44 -12.08 -16.59 5.65
CA LEU A 44 -12.50 -16.70 7.05
C LEU A 44 -12.80 -15.33 7.67
N ARG A 45 -11.88 -14.37 7.51
CA ARG A 45 -12.04 -13.01 8.06
C ARG A 45 -13.25 -12.29 7.46
N THR A 46 -13.45 -12.43 6.15
CA THR A 46 -14.61 -11.85 5.46
C THR A 46 -15.92 -12.44 5.98
N ILE A 47 -15.98 -13.77 6.13
CA ILE A 47 -17.18 -14.45 6.64
C ILE A 47 -17.43 -14.10 8.09
N GLN A 48 -16.41 -14.06 8.94
CA GLN A 48 -16.55 -13.64 10.34
C GLN A 48 -17.09 -12.22 10.48
N ALA A 49 -16.70 -11.31 9.58
CA ALA A 49 -17.23 -9.94 9.56
C ALA A 49 -18.73 -9.86 9.16
N LEU A 50 -19.21 -10.85 8.40
CA LEU A 50 -20.61 -10.94 7.96
C LEU A 50 -21.53 -11.69 8.94
N LEU A 51 -20.97 -12.35 9.95
CA LEU A 51 -21.69 -13.19 10.90
C LEU A 51 -21.90 -12.47 12.24
N PRO A 52 -22.99 -11.72 12.45
CA PRO A 52 -23.38 -11.31 13.78
C PRO A 52 -24.11 -12.46 14.50
N ASN A 53 -23.43 -13.19 15.37
CA ASN A 53 -23.98 -14.02 16.46
C ASN A 53 -24.84 -15.26 16.16
N THR A 54 -25.02 -15.72 14.92
CA THR A 54 -25.98 -16.81 14.63
C THR A 54 -25.38 -18.11 14.08
N SER A 55 -24.14 -18.11 13.65
CA SER A 55 -23.50 -19.30 13.07
C SER A 55 -22.17 -19.57 13.73
N VAL A 56 -21.84 -20.82 13.92
CA VAL A 56 -20.52 -21.24 14.43
C VAL A 56 -19.65 -21.57 13.23
N LEU A 57 -18.56 -20.82 13.06
CA LEU A 57 -17.56 -21.10 12.05
C LEU A 57 -16.34 -21.70 12.73
N VAL A 58 -15.95 -22.88 12.29
CA VAL A 58 -14.74 -23.58 12.77
C VAL A 58 -13.82 -23.76 11.58
N THR A 59 -12.56 -23.37 11.72
CA THR A 59 -11.53 -23.62 10.70
C THR A 59 -10.61 -24.73 11.15
N ASN A 60 -10.19 -25.56 10.19
CA ASN A 60 -9.04 -26.43 10.36
C ASN A 60 -7.98 -25.97 9.35
N SER A 61 -7.01 -25.19 9.82
CA SER A 61 -5.98 -24.58 8.98
C SER A 61 -5.09 -25.59 8.26
N ASP A 62 -4.93 -26.77 8.83
CA ASP A 62 -4.05 -27.80 8.28
C ASP A 62 -4.67 -28.58 7.11
N LEU A 63 -6.00 -28.48 6.96
CA LEU A 63 -6.75 -29.20 5.95
C LEU A 63 -7.41 -28.30 4.89
N GLU A 64 -7.20 -27.01 4.94
CA GLU A 64 -7.83 -26.02 4.03
C GLU A 64 -9.35 -26.15 3.93
N HIS A 65 -10.00 -26.47 5.06
CA HIS A 65 -11.43 -26.64 5.13
C HIS A 65 -12.08 -25.61 6.06
N LEU A 66 -13.28 -25.17 5.68
CA LEU A 66 -14.20 -24.40 6.51
C LEU A 66 -15.36 -25.30 6.94
N ILE A 67 -15.67 -25.31 8.21
CA ILE A 67 -16.84 -25.99 8.74
C ILE A 67 -17.88 -24.93 9.11
N LEU A 68 -19.02 -24.95 8.43
CA LEU A 68 -20.17 -24.10 8.73
C LEU A 68 -21.19 -24.90 9.52
N SER A 69 -21.67 -24.37 10.64
CA SER A 69 -22.74 -24.97 11.44
C SER A 69 -23.80 -23.90 11.77
N GLY A 70 -25.04 -24.14 11.43
CA GLY A 70 -26.12 -23.19 11.68
C GLY A 70 -27.45 -23.57 11.02
N PRO A 71 -28.43 -22.64 10.97
CA PRO A 71 -29.68 -22.83 10.24
C PRO A 71 -29.38 -23.16 8.75
N LYS A 72 -30.18 -24.06 8.18
CA LYS A 72 -29.99 -24.60 6.83
C LYS A 72 -29.84 -23.50 5.77
N ASP A 73 -30.71 -22.51 5.80
CA ASP A 73 -30.73 -21.43 4.79
C ASP A 73 -29.54 -20.48 4.96
N ALA A 74 -29.13 -20.20 6.20
CA ALA A 74 -27.94 -19.41 6.47
C ALA A 74 -26.67 -20.12 5.99
N VAL A 75 -26.53 -21.43 6.28
CA VAL A 75 -25.39 -22.23 5.82
C VAL A 75 -25.32 -22.28 4.29
N ALA A 76 -26.45 -22.44 3.61
CA ALA A 76 -26.51 -22.42 2.13
C ALA A 76 -26.08 -21.05 1.55
N GLY A 77 -26.53 -19.95 2.15
CA GLY A 77 -26.11 -18.61 1.73
C GLY A 77 -24.61 -18.37 1.89
N PHE A 78 -24.02 -18.81 3.01
CA PHE A 78 -22.57 -18.70 3.20
C PHE A 78 -21.77 -19.64 2.30
N GLU A 79 -22.28 -20.84 1.99
CA GLU A 79 -21.65 -21.72 1.02
C GLU A 79 -21.52 -21.06 -0.36
N GLU A 80 -22.53 -20.34 -0.81
CA GLU A 80 -22.48 -19.61 -2.07
C GLU A 80 -21.50 -18.44 -2.03
N ILE A 81 -21.47 -17.67 -0.95
CA ILE A 81 -20.48 -16.60 -0.75
C ILE A 81 -19.06 -17.17 -0.77
N ILE A 82 -18.82 -18.27 -0.09
CA ILE A 82 -17.50 -18.93 -0.06
C ILE A 82 -17.09 -19.35 -1.47
N LYS A 83 -17.98 -19.94 -2.27
CA LYS A 83 -17.69 -20.31 -3.67
C LYS A 83 -17.29 -19.10 -4.52
N GLN A 84 -17.93 -17.95 -4.31
CA GLN A 84 -17.57 -16.71 -5.02
C GLN A 84 -16.22 -16.14 -4.57
N LEU A 85 -15.82 -16.38 -3.33
CA LEU A 85 -14.54 -15.94 -2.78
C LEU A 85 -13.39 -16.93 -3.04
N ASP A 86 -13.70 -18.21 -3.31
CA ASP A 86 -12.71 -19.26 -3.61
C ASP A 86 -12.25 -19.19 -5.07
N VAL A 87 -11.72 -18.03 -5.45
CA VAL A 87 -11.16 -17.78 -6.77
C VAL A 87 -9.63 -17.75 -6.69
N MET A 88 -8.97 -18.14 -7.78
CA MET A 88 -7.52 -18.03 -7.87
C MET A 88 -7.09 -16.59 -7.60
N PRO A 89 -6.14 -16.36 -6.68
CA PRO A 89 -5.60 -15.03 -6.49
C PRO A 89 -4.98 -14.55 -7.79
N VAL A 90 -5.33 -13.33 -8.20
CA VAL A 90 -4.68 -12.71 -9.36
C VAL A 90 -3.18 -12.61 -9.08
N THR A 91 -2.37 -13.19 -9.95
CA THR A 91 -0.92 -13.12 -9.85
C THR A 91 -0.49 -11.66 -9.93
N LYS A 92 0.01 -11.13 -8.83
CA LYS A 92 0.52 -9.75 -8.79
C LYS A 92 1.74 -9.63 -9.68
N LYS A 93 1.73 -8.67 -10.58
CA LYS A 93 2.87 -8.38 -11.45
C LYS A 93 3.99 -7.69 -10.67
N ASN A 94 5.23 -7.91 -11.08
CA ASN A 94 6.36 -7.18 -10.54
C ASN A 94 6.52 -5.87 -11.29
N ILE A 95 6.82 -4.80 -10.55
CA ILE A 95 7.07 -3.47 -11.09
C ILE A 95 8.51 -3.12 -10.76
N GLU A 96 9.30 -2.84 -11.78
CA GLU A 96 10.66 -2.35 -11.67
C GLU A 96 10.63 -0.82 -11.79
N THR A 97 11.07 -0.13 -10.75
CA THR A 97 11.18 1.31 -10.65
C THR A 97 12.65 1.70 -10.75
N THR A 98 13.03 2.46 -11.75
CA THR A 98 14.36 3.08 -11.85
C THR A 98 14.26 4.53 -11.41
N VAL A 99 15.10 4.90 -10.47
CA VAL A 99 15.15 6.24 -9.87
C VAL A 99 16.47 6.90 -10.26
N TYR A 100 16.39 8.16 -10.69
CA TYR A 100 17.55 9.01 -10.98
C TYR A 100 17.46 10.26 -10.12
N MET A 101 18.50 10.52 -9.39
CA MET A 101 18.72 11.76 -8.66
C MET A 101 19.67 12.63 -9.46
N VAL A 102 19.15 13.70 -10.05
CA VAL A 102 19.88 14.60 -10.93
C VAL A 102 20.11 15.92 -10.23
N VAL A 103 21.35 16.36 -10.14
CA VAL A 103 21.70 17.70 -9.68
C VAL A 103 21.74 18.62 -10.89
N ALA A 104 20.96 19.69 -10.81
CA ALA A 104 20.97 20.81 -11.77
C ALA A 104 21.66 22.01 -11.15
N SER A 105 22.49 22.72 -11.91
CA SER A 105 23.25 23.90 -11.47
C SER A 105 23.17 25.02 -12.50
N ALA A 106 23.17 26.27 -12.03
CA ALA A 106 23.28 27.44 -12.88
C ALA A 106 24.65 27.54 -13.59
N GLN A 107 25.66 26.87 -13.02
CA GLN A 107 27.00 26.78 -13.63
C GLN A 107 27.12 25.48 -14.43
N SER A 108 28.15 25.40 -15.28
CA SER A 108 28.46 24.14 -15.99
C SER A 108 28.79 23.05 -14.99
N ALA A 109 28.17 21.89 -15.16
CA ALA A 109 28.34 20.79 -14.23
C ALA A 109 29.74 20.15 -14.37
N SER A 110 30.46 20.01 -13.27
CA SER A 110 31.61 19.13 -13.14
C SER A 110 31.16 17.81 -12.51
N GLY A 111 31.46 16.66 -13.10
CA GLY A 111 31.10 15.36 -12.53
C GLY A 111 30.66 14.33 -13.58
N PRO A 112 30.15 13.16 -13.13
CA PRO A 112 29.72 12.10 -14.04
C PRO A 112 28.67 12.58 -15.03
N ALA A 113 28.85 12.25 -16.31
CA ALA A 113 27.87 12.53 -17.35
C ALA A 113 26.55 11.82 -17.06
N LEU A 114 25.45 12.43 -17.44
CA LEU A 114 24.14 11.79 -17.39
C LEU A 114 24.08 10.62 -18.38
N PRO A 115 23.37 9.53 -18.03
CA PRO A 115 23.03 8.50 -19.01
C PRO A 115 22.30 9.12 -20.21
N ALA A 116 22.65 8.70 -21.44
CA ALA A 116 22.04 9.22 -22.67
C ALA A 116 20.51 9.08 -22.70
N GLU A 117 19.99 8.11 -21.99
CA GLU A 117 18.54 7.91 -21.84
C GLU A 117 17.81 9.05 -21.09
N LEU A 118 18.54 9.93 -20.39
CA LEU A 118 18.00 11.14 -19.75
C LEU A 118 18.06 12.38 -20.63
N ASP A 119 18.66 12.33 -21.81
CA ASP A 119 18.78 13.48 -22.72
C ASP A 119 17.43 14.14 -23.06
N PRO A 120 16.33 13.38 -23.32
CA PRO A 120 15.01 13.99 -23.56
C PRO A 120 14.50 14.76 -22.35
N VAL A 121 14.73 14.24 -21.14
CA VAL A 121 14.32 14.88 -19.87
C VAL A 121 15.13 16.17 -19.67
N VAL A 122 16.44 16.11 -19.86
CA VAL A 122 17.34 17.29 -19.74
C VAL A 122 16.94 18.38 -20.72
N LYS A 123 16.58 18.00 -21.95
CA LYS A 123 16.12 18.98 -22.97
C LYS A 123 14.84 19.69 -22.51
N GLN A 124 13.89 18.97 -21.93
CA GLN A 124 12.67 19.55 -21.36
C GLN A 124 12.98 20.45 -20.16
N LEU A 125 13.85 20.01 -19.25
CA LEU A 125 14.23 20.78 -18.06
C LEU A 125 14.93 22.10 -18.44
N LYS A 126 15.79 22.09 -19.45
CA LYS A 126 16.44 23.32 -19.99
C LYS A 126 15.44 24.30 -20.60
N GLY A 127 14.29 23.81 -21.08
CA GLY A 127 13.22 24.68 -21.59
C GLY A 127 12.39 25.36 -20.49
N VAL A 128 12.40 24.79 -19.26
CA VAL A 128 11.61 25.30 -18.14
C VAL A 128 12.46 26.04 -17.10
N PHE A 129 13.69 25.59 -16.89
CA PHE A 129 14.61 26.14 -15.88
C PHE A 129 15.88 26.69 -16.51
N SER A 130 16.45 27.74 -15.91
CA SER A 130 17.68 28.39 -16.35
C SER A 130 18.98 27.65 -15.97
N TYR A 131 18.91 26.36 -15.61
CA TYR A 131 20.09 25.58 -15.31
C TYR A 131 20.91 25.26 -16.55
N LYS A 132 22.23 25.41 -16.44
CA LYS A 132 23.18 25.14 -17.52
C LYS A 132 23.81 23.75 -17.41
N GLY A 133 24.09 23.31 -16.19
CA GLY A 133 24.72 22.02 -15.89
C GLY A 133 23.75 21.04 -15.31
N PHE A 134 23.89 19.77 -15.69
CA PHE A 134 23.16 18.64 -15.12
C PHE A 134 24.14 17.49 -14.91
N ARG A 135 24.10 16.85 -13.74
CA ARG A 135 24.91 15.66 -13.43
C ARG A 135 24.13 14.64 -12.63
N LEU A 136 24.49 13.39 -12.77
CA LEU A 136 23.90 12.34 -11.97
C LEU A 136 24.50 12.37 -10.56
N LEU A 137 23.63 12.46 -9.55
CA LEU A 137 24.02 12.28 -8.16
C LEU A 137 24.09 10.79 -7.81
N ASP A 138 23.01 10.07 -8.12
CA ASP A 138 22.92 8.62 -7.94
C ASP A 138 21.75 8.06 -8.76
N SER A 139 21.77 6.75 -8.99
CA SER A 139 20.65 6.02 -9.58
C SER A 139 20.56 4.63 -8.98
N PHE A 140 19.35 4.16 -8.79
CA PHE A 140 19.09 2.81 -8.26
C PHE A 140 17.80 2.23 -8.84
N VAL A 141 17.67 0.92 -8.71
CA VAL A 141 16.49 0.17 -9.13
C VAL A 141 15.85 -0.47 -7.91
N LEU A 142 14.53 -0.38 -7.83
CA LEU A 142 13.71 -0.99 -6.80
C LEU A 142 12.64 -1.85 -7.47
N ARG A 143 12.46 -3.09 -7.02
CA ARG A 143 11.38 -3.97 -7.48
C ARG A 143 10.36 -4.18 -6.38
N SER A 144 9.09 -4.03 -6.73
CA SER A 144 7.95 -4.26 -5.85
C SER A 144 6.87 -5.02 -6.60
N ARG A 145 6.03 -5.74 -5.88
CA ARG A 145 4.81 -6.30 -6.46
C ARG A 145 3.74 -5.23 -6.56
N ASP A 146 2.84 -5.40 -7.51
CA ASP A 146 1.62 -4.58 -7.60
C ASP A 146 0.88 -4.54 -6.26
N THR A 147 0.42 -3.36 -5.85
CA THR A 147 -0.22 -3.01 -4.57
C THR A 147 0.68 -3.06 -3.33
N GLU A 148 1.98 -3.24 -3.48
CA GLU A 148 2.92 -3.26 -2.36
C GLU A 148 3.67 -1.94 -2.19
N LYS A 149 4.24 -1.77 -1.00
CA LYS A 149 5.13 -0.65 -0.67
C LYS A 149 6.55 -0.90 -1.16
N GLY A 150 7.32 0.20 -1.30
CA GLY A 150 8.76 0.14 -1.49
C GLY A 150 9.49 1.10 -0.56
N ASP A 151 10.66 0.70 -0.10
CA ASP A 151 11.55 1.52 0.73
C ASP A 151 13.00 1.12 0.45
N THR A 152 13.85 2.11 0.27
CA THR A 152 15.29 1.94 0.13
C THR A 152 16.01 3.17 0.66
N ASN A 153 17.24 2.99 1.12
CA ASN A 153 18.11 4.06 1.55
C ASN A 153 19.52 3.88 0.98
N GLY A 154 20.26 4.97 0.95
CA GLY A 154 21.63 4.95 0.46
C GLY A 154 22.39 6.19 0.90
N PHE A 155 23.62 6.26 0.41
CA PHE A 155 24.48 7.42 0.62
C PHE A 155 25.37 7.66 -0.59
N VAL A 156 25.72 8.93 -0.80
CA VAL A 156 26.67 9.37 -1.82
C VAL A 156 27.72 10.30 -1.19
N PRO A 157 28.90 10.46 -1.80
CA PRO A 157 29.89 11.42 -1.34
C PRO A 157 29.31 12.83 -1.26
N PRO A 158 29.87 13.70 -0.38
CA PRO A 158 29.45 15.10 -0.33
C PRO A 158 29.76 15.79 -1.64
N LEU A 159 28.94 16.76 -2.01
CA LEU A 159 29.09 17.56 -3.22
C LEU A 159 30.00 18.77 -2.97
N ASP A 160 30.01 19.30 -1.75
CA ASP A 160 30.83 20.42 -1.33
C ASP A 160 32.22 19.92 -0.91
N THR A 161 33.26 20.44 -1.56
CA THR A 161 34.65 20.13 -1.25
C THR A 161 35.14 20.70 0.09
N ASN A 162 34.40 21.65 0.65
CA ASN A 162 34.68 22.22 1.99
C ASN A 162 34.17 21.30 3.13
N VAL A 163 33.49 20.22 2.79
CA VAL A 163 32.95 19.24 3.75
C VAL A 163 33.86 17.99 3.72
N PRO A 164 34.22 17.40 4.89
CA PRO A 164 35.02 16.19 4.91
C PRO A 164 34.39 15.05 4.09
N ALA A 165 35.19 14.26 3.40
CA ALA A 165 34.70 13.13 2.59
C ALA A 165 33.97 12.05 3.41
N SER A 166 34.13 12.06 4.74
CA SER A 166 33.39 11.20 5.69
C SER A 166 31.94 11.67 5.91
N ALA A 167 31.63 12.94 5.68
CA ALA A 167 30.28 13.48 5.79
C ALA A 167 29.51 13.21 4.51
N LYS A 168 28.82 12.08 4.47
CA LYS A 168 28.10 11.62 3.27
C LYS A 168 26.71 12.25 3.19
N ILE A 169 26.23 12.49 1.98
CA ILE A 169 24.82 12.73 1.72
C ILE A 169 24.11 11.40 1.93
N THR A 170 23.08 11.37 2.77
CA THR A 170 22.23 10.20 2.95
C THR A 170 20.85 10.45 2.36
N TYR A 171 20.24 9.44 1.79
CA TYR A 171 18.89 9.54 1.24
C TYR A 171 18.02 8.35 1.64
N GLN A 172 16.71 8.58 1.68
CA GLN A 172 15.67 7.57 1.79
C GLN A 172 14.62 7.81 0.70
N PHE A 173 14.35 6.79 -0.09
CA PHE A 173 13.28 6.79 -1.08
C PHE A 173 12.23 5.75 -0.70
N ARG A 174 10.96 6.15 -0.66
CA ARG A 174 9.85 5.26 -0.29
C ARG A 174 8.54 5.67 -0.92
N TYR A 175 7.63 4.71 -1.03
CA TYR A 175 6.23 4.92 -1.36
C TYR A 175 5.37 3.96 -0.55
N SER A 176 4.14 4.37 -0.25
CA SER A 176 3.22 3.56 0.55
C SER A 176 2.57 2.44 -0.28
N ARG A 177 2.42 2.66 -1.57
CA ARG A 177 1.90 1.69 -2.53
C ARG A 177 2.33 2.05 -3.95
N VAL A 178 2.61 1.02 -4.73
CA VAL A 178 2.68 1.10 -6.19
C VAL A 178 1.54 0.27 -6.76
N SER A 179 0.82 0.79 -7.76
CA SER A 179 -0.28 0.06 -8.41
C SER A 179 -0.21 0.21 -9.92
N LEU A 180 -0.68 -0.83 -10.60
CA LEU A 180 -0.75 -0.89 -12.05
C LEU A 180 -2.18 -0.60 -12.50
N ASP A 181 -2.35 0.48 -13.27
CA ASP A 181 -3.61 0.89 -13.86
C ASP A 181 -3.58 0.81 -15.39
N GLY A 182 -4.74 0.76 -16.00
CA GLY A 182 -4.90 0.79 -17.46
C GLY A 182 -4.91 -0.58 -18.12
N SER A 183 -4.98 -0.56 -19.45
CA SER A 183 -4.96 -1.76 -20.30
C SER A 183 -3.51 -2.16 -20.65
N GLU A 184 -3.33 -3.35 -21.22
CA GLU A 184 -2.01 -3.84 -21.64
C GLU A 184 -1.27 -2.91 -22.62
N THR A 185 -2.01 -2.13 -23.38
CA THR A 185 -1.47 -1.18 -24.37
C THR A 185 -1.22 0.22 -23.83
N ASN A 186 -1.77 0.56 -22.67
CA ASN A 186 -1.64 1.88 -22.07
C ASN A 186 -1.59 1.77 -20.54
N ARG A 187 -0.52 1.16 -20.05
CA ARG A 187 -0.30 0.98 -18.61
C ARG A 187 0.25 2.24 -17.98
N VAL A 188 -0.28 2.55 -16.82
CA VAL A 188 0.19 3.62 -15.95
C VAL A 188 0.52 3.02 -14.59
N ILE A 189 1.69 3.31 -14.11
CA ILE A 189 2.15 2.88 -12.79
C ILE A 189 1.98 4.07 -11.84
N ARG A 190 1.09 3.89 -10.87
CA ARG A 190 0.76 4.90 -9.86
C ARG A 190 1.52 4.66 -8.58
N TYR A 191 2.10 5.71 -8.03
CA TYR A 191 2.78 5.72 -6.74
C TYR A 191 2.02 6.60 -5.76
N ASP A 192 1.56 6.00 -4.65
CA ASP A 192 0.92 6.73 -3.57
C ASP A 192 1.96 7.10 -2.50
N ASN A 193 1.93 8.37 -2.08
CA ASN A 193 2.78 8.89 -1.02
C ASN A 193 4.28 8.63 -1.27
N LEU A 194 4.72 8.86 -2.52
CA LEU A 194 6.12 8.78 -2.90
C LEU A 194 6.90 9.88 -2.17
N LYS A 195 7.99 9.50 -1.52
CA LYS A 195 8.86 10.41 -0.77
C LYS A 195 10.31 10.12 -1.08
N LEU A 196 11.04 11.19 -1.37
CA LEU A 196 12.49 11.23 -1.32
C LEU A 196 12.89 12.18 -0.21
N GLY A 197 13.50 11.67 0.86
CA GLY A 197 14.15 12.47 1.89
C GLY A 197 15.65 12.41 1.68
N ILE A 198 16.35 13.54 1.83
CA ILE A 198 17.79 13.63 1.66
C ILE A 198 18.39 14.51 2.76
N LYS A 199 19.50 14.09 3.33
CA LYS A 199 20.29 14.88 4.30
C LYS A 199 21.62 15.25 3.66
N VAL A 200 21.83 16.55 3.51
CA VAL A 200 23.00 17.10 2.84
C VAL A 200 23.91 17.75 3.88
N PRO A 201 25.19 17.36 3.96
CA PRO A 201 26.13 18.06 4.82
C PRO A 201 26.51 19.40 4.21
N VAL A 202 26.44 20.47 5.00
CA VAL A 202 26.78 21.83 4.62
C VAL A 202 27.85 22.36 5.58
N ALA A 203 28.91 22.96 5.03
CA ALA A 203 30.00 23.53 5.83
C ALA A 203 29.46 24.65 6.75
N SER A 204 29.90 24.64 8.01
CA SER A 204 29.48 25.60 9.04
C SER A 204 30.55 25.75 10.12
N GLY A 205 31.10 26.94 10.32
CA GLY A 205 31.89 27.32 11.50
C GLY A 205 33.07 26.42 11.85
N GLY A 206 33.79 25.83 10.86
CA GLY A 206 34.89 24.90 11.06
C GLY A 206 34.49 23.43 11.17
N GLY A 207 33.19 23.12 10.93
CA GLY A 207 32.62 21.77 10.84
C GLY A 207 31.59 21.69 9.72
N PHE A 208 30.60 20.83 9.89
CA PHE A 208 29.43 20.76 9.00
C PHE A 208 28.15 20.45 9.79
N ASN A 209 27.02 20.88 9.24
CA ASN A 209 25.68 20.53 9.72
C ASN A 209 24.92 19.82 8.61
N TYR A 210 23.94 18.96 8.97
CA TYR A 210 23.04 18.37 7.99
C TYR A 210 21.81 19.25 7.76
N MET A 211 21.51 19.50 6.50
CA MET A 211 20.26 20.10 6.06
C MET A 211 19.35 19.02 5.49
N ASP A 212 18.09 19.04 5.88
CA ASP A 212 17.07 18.15 5.32
C ASP A 212 16.43 18.80 4.07
N ALA A 213 16.35 18.03 3.00
CA ALA A 213 15.62 18.38 1.80
C ALA A 213 14.81 17.18 1.32
N GLY A 214 13.80 17.39 0.49
CA GLY A 214 13.03 16.26 -0.01
C GLY A 214 11.89 16.64 -0.94
N ILE A 215 11.24 15.60 -1.45
CA ILE A 215 10.08 15.66 -2.33
C ILE A 215 9.06 14.69 -1.79
N SER A 216 7.78 15.09 -1.72
CA SER A 216 6.67 14.22 -1.31
C SER A 216 5.48 14.50 -2.21
N THR A 217 4.98 13.49 -2.91
CA THR A 217 3.88 13.61 -3.87
C THR A 217 3.27 12.24 -4.21
N ASP A 218 2.11 12.25 -4.83
CA ASP A 218 1.59 11.13 -5.60
C ASP A 218 1.96 11.34 -7.07
N VAL A 219 2.28 10.29 -7.81
CA VAL A 219 2.69 10.42 -9.20
C VAL A 219 2.26 9.24 -10.05
N ASP A 220 1.80 9.55 -11.26
CA ASP A 220 1.46 8.59 -12.30
C ASP A 220 2.58 8.54 -13.33
N VAL A 221 3.11 7.36 -13.60
CA VAL A 221 4.21 7.11 -14.54
C VAL A 221 3.70 6.20 -15.66
N PRO A 222 3.55 6.71 -16.89
CA PRO A 222 3.28 5.82 -18.02
C PRO A 222 4.41 4.81 -18.19
N GLU A 223 4.06 3.53 -18.42
CA GLU A 223 5.03 2.44 -18.50
C GLU A 223 6.16 2.75 -19.51
N GLY A 224 7.41 2.58 -19.07
CA GLY A 224 8.61 2.81 -19.88
C GLY A 224 8.94 4.29 -20.13
N LYS A 225 8.13 5.24 -19.65
CA LYS A 225 8.42 6.66 -19.77
C LYS A 225 9.19 7.16 -18.55
N LYS A 226 9.96 8.23 -18.76
CA LYS A 226 10.64 8.96 -17.69
C LYS A 226 9.82 10.18 -17.29
N VAL A 227 9.54 10.28 -16.01
CA VAL A 227 8.72 11.36 -15.44
C VAL A 227 9.56 12.15 -14.44
N VAL A 228 9.56 13.46 -14.56
CA VAL A 228 10.12 14.36 -13.55
C VAL A 228 9.09 14.45 -12.41
N VAL A 229 9.43 13.87 -11.27
CA VAL A 229 8.54 13.83 -10.08
C VAL A 229 8.51 15.19 -9.40
N GLY A 230 9.66 15.85 -9.30
CA GLY A 230 9.77 17.13 -8.63
C GLY A 230 11.20 17.65 -8.55
N LYS A 231 11.29 18.84 -7.99
CA LYS A 231 12.54 19.56 -7.75
C LYS A 231 12.57 20.06 -6.31
N THR A 232 13.71 19.92 -5.65
CA THR A 232 14.00 20.60 -4.37
C THR A 232 15.26 21.45 -4.51
N SER A 233 15.33 22.59 -3.81
CA SER A 233 16.42 23.55 -3.93
C SER A 233 17.56 23.24 -2.96
N ALA A 234 18.75 23.81 -3.24
CA ALA A 234 19.87 23.93 -2.32
C ALA A 234 20.54 22.63 -1.87
N ILE A 235 21.04 21.81 -2.80
CA ILE A 235 21.94 20.72 -2.44
C ILE A 235 23.41 21.15 -2.49
N GLU A 236 23.75 22.12 -3.31
CA GLU A 236 25.11 22.56 -3.58
C GLU A 236 25.14 24.08 -3.72
N GLY A 237 24.68 24.82 -2.67
CA GLY A 237 24.52 26.26 -2.69
C GLY A 237 23.21 26.76 -3.32
N ALA A 238 23.00 28.08 -3.31
CA ALA A 238 21.74 28.73 -3.68
C ALA A 238 21.28 28.49 -5.14
N ASP A 239 22.22 28.22 -6.05
CA ASP A 239 22.00 28.12 -7.49
C ASP A 239 21.90 26.66 -7.99
N SER A 240 21.69 25.70 -7.09
CA SER A 240 21.55 24.28 -7.42
C SER A 240 20.23 23.70 -6.99
N ALA A 241 19.84 22.60 -7.62
CA ALA A 241 18.64 21.87 -7.27
C ALA A 241 18.82 20.36 -7.46
N LEU A 242 18.15 19.57 -6.65
CA LEU A 242 17.93 18.15 -6.90
C LEU A 242 16.64 17.98 -7.69
N ILE A 243 16.72 17.22 -8.76
CA ILE A 243 15.58 16.81 -9.57
C ILE A 243 15.44 15.30 -9.46
N LEU A 244 14.27 14.87 -9.07
CA LEU A 244 13.90 13.46 -9.02
C LEU A 244 13.24 13.06 -10.33
N VAL A 245 13.82 12.07 -11.01
CA VAL A 245 13.26 11.47 -12.22
C VAL A 245 13.04 10.00 -11.96
N ILE A 246 11.89 9.48 -12.33
CA ILE A 246 11.59 8.05 -12.22
C ILE A 246 11.13 7.50 -13.56
N SER A 247 11.40 6.20 -13.74
CA SER A 247 10.86 5.39 -14.82
C SER A 247 10.38 4.09 -14.23
N ALA A 248 9.30 3.53 -14.75
CA ALA A 248 8.77 2.28 -14.24
C ALA A 248 8.32 1.37 -15.40
N LYS A 249 8.47 0.07 -15.20
CA LYS A 249 8.00 -0.95 -16.14
C LYS A 249 7.55 -2.20 -15.38
N VAL A 250 6.64 -2.93 -16.00
CA VAL A 250 6.25 -4.26 -15.55
C VAL A 250 7.35 -5.25 -15.97
N VAL A 251 7.71 -6.14 -15.05
CA VAL A 251 8.68 -7.22 -15.29
C VAL A 251 8.08 -8.54 -14.80
N ASP A 252 8.43 -9.62 -15.46
CA ASP A 252 7.98 -10.97 -15.10
C ASP A 252 8.78 -11.55 -13.93
#